data_fef8f2b681d23a74920ceef2ee6726f7
#
_entry.id   fef8f2b681d23a74920ceef2ee6726f7
#
_cell.length_a   1.000
_cell.length_b   1.000
_cell.length_c   1.000
_cell.angle_alpha   90.00
_cell.angle_beta   90.00
_cell.angle_gamma   90.00
#
_symmetry.space_group_name_H-M   'P 1'
#
loop_
_entity.id
_entity.type
_entity.pdbx_description
1 polymer ?
#
loop_
_entity_poly.entity_id
_entity_poly.type
_entity_poly.pdbx_seq_one_letter_code
_entity_poly.pdbx_strand_id
1 'polypeptide(L)'
;MTNGTVVRSMVLPDGYIIALDDGMISWRPSSGRRTNYRLQYPAAVLLGMMGPTGYCESVVIGDTRGNVIRLSLPRLELLDACETSGSVIRSICRVSNSSDRLLVGDDSGHVWLIGRDVPNNFLLLFKHDECITSIRTQDNEITIQSGWSKYHYDWEGVMKSNFDRNELFHQKQIERTNRRAKLLERKGSNSALVAMLDLPMIS
;
A
#
# COMPACT_ATOMS: atom_id res chain seq x y z
N MET A 1 27.17 3.49 -18.23
CA MET A 1 27.25 2.63 -17.04
C MET A 1 26.65 3.42 -15.89
N THR A 2 25.57 2.95 -15.29
CA THR A 2 24.96 3.62 -14.12
C THR A 2 25.87 3.37 -12.93
N ASN A 3 26.44 4.42 -12.35
CA ASN A 3 27.30 4.35 -11.15
C ASN A 3 26.47 4.41 -9.86
N GLY A 4 25.23 3.89 -9.88
CA GLY A 4 24.37 3.93 -8.70
C GLY A 4 24.87 2.99 -7.59
N THR A 5 24.72 3.45 -6.35
CA THR A 5 25.03 2.66 -5.15
C THR A 5 23.87 1.70 -4.84
N VAL A 6 24.19 0.47 -4.45
CA VAL A 6 23.16 -0.50 -4.02
C VAL A 6 22.55 -0.05 -2.70
N VAL A 7 21.24 0.24 -2.71
CA VAL A 7 20.49 0.63 -1.50
C VAL A 7 19.72 -0.55 -0.90
N ARG A 8 19.29 -1.51 -1.73
CA ARG A 8 18.61 -2.74 -1.30
C ARG A 8 19.01 -3.90 -2.21
N SER A 9 19.01 -5.10 -1.65
CA SER A 9 19.16 -6.33 -2.42
C SER A 9 18.33 -7.45 -1.80
N MET A 10 17.89 -8.38 -2.62
CA MET A 10 17.13 -9.55 -2.19
C MET A 10 17.56 -10.78 -3.01
N VAL A 11 17.88 -11.86 -2.33
CA VAL A 11 18.18 -13.15 -2.95
C VAL A 11 16.87 -13.95 -3.07
N LEU A 12 16.65 -14.54 -4.23
CA LEU A 12 15.51 -15.37 -4.57
C LEU A 12 16.01 -16.75 -5.07
N PRO A 13 15.16 -17.77 -5.13
CA PRO A 13 15.59 -19.12 -5.53
C PRO A 13 16.25 -19.18 -6.92
N ASP A 14 15.81 -18.33 -7.84
CA ASP A 14 16.22 -18.30 -9.25
C ASP A 14 17.11 -17.12 -9.64
N GLY A 15 17.56 -16.31 -8.64
CA GLY A 15 18.43 -15.18 -8.90
C GLY A 15 18.42 -14.16 -7.76
N TYR A 16 18.70 -12.90 -8.10
CA TYR A 16 18.65 -11.81 -7.12
C TYR A 16 18.23 -10.47 -7.73
N ILE A 17 17.63 -9.65 -6.89
CA ILE A 17 17.23 -8.28 -7.22
C ILE A 17 18.18 -7.30 -6.54
N ILE A 18 18.59 -6.29 -7.28
CA ILE A 18 19.35 -5.13 -6.77
C ILE A 18 18.52 -3.88 -7.05
N ALA A 19 18.39 -3.03 -6.03
CA ALA A 19 17.87 -1.69 -6.16
C ALA A 19 18.99 -0.67 -5.92
N LEU A 20 19.11 0.30 -6.80
CA LEU A 20 20.11 1.36 -6.75
C LEU A 20 19.48 2.68 -6.23
N ASP A 21 20.32 3.56 -5.72
CA ASP A 21 19.95 4.90 -5.21
C ASP A 21 19.39 5.83 -6.29
N ASP A 22 19.66 5.55 -7.56
CA ASP A 22 19.10 6.28 -8.69
C ASP A 22 17.73 5.77 -9.16
N GLY A 23 17.11 4.82 -8.40
CA GLY A 23 15.82 4.21 -8.70
C GLY A 23 15.88 3.03 -9.67
N MET A 24 17.05 2.59 -10.10
CA MET A 24 17.17 1.41 -10.96
C MET A 24 16.93 0.14 -10.18
N ILE A 25 15.99 -0.69 -10.65
CA ILE A 25 15.78 -2.08 -10.21
C ILE A 25 16.37 -3.01 -11.27
N SER A 26 17.18 -3.95 -10.83
CA SER A 26 17.82 -4.92 -11.70
C SER A 26 17.54 -6.34 -11.23
N TRP A 27 16.88 -7.13 -12.05
CA TRP A 27 16.77 -8.57 -11.89
C TRP A 27 17.97 -9.25 -12.55
N ARG A 28 18.64 -10.10 -11.81
CA ARG A 28 19.77 -10.90 -12.25
C ARG A 28 19.46 -12.37 -11.99
N PRO A 29 18.95 -13.09 -12.99
CA PRO A 29 18.67 -14.51 -12.85
C PRO A 29 19.98 -15.32 -12.72
N SER A 30 19.90 -16.49 -12.10
CA SER A 30 21.02 -17.45 -12.03
C SER A 30 21.45 -17.94 -13.43
N SER A 31 20.49 -17.95 -14.37
CA SER A 31 20.72 -18.23 -15.78
C SER A 31 19.83 -17.33 -16.63
N GLY A 32 20.36 -16.83 -17.76
CA GLY A 32 19.59 -15.99 -18.68
C GLY A 32 19.98 -14.52 -18.67
N ARG A 33 19.10 -13.70 -19.23
CA ARG A 33 19.38 -12.28 -19.46
C ARG A 33 18.92 -11.42 -18.28
N ARG A 34 19.78 -10.48 -17.89
CA ARG A 34 19.44 -9.41 -16.94
C ARG A 34 18.34 -8.52 -17.50
N THR A 35 17.38 -8.15 -16.65
CA THR A 35 16.34 -7.15 -16.92
C THR A 35 16.45 -5.99 -15.94
N ASN A 36 16.01 -4.81 -16.38
CA ASN A 36 16.05 -3.59 -15.59
C ASN A 36 14.71 -2.88 -15.68
N TYR A 37 14.35 -2.20 -14.58
CA TYR A 37 13.20 -1.29 -14.50
C TYR A 37 13.63 -0.01 -13.78
N ARG A 38 13.09 1.14 -14.18
CA ARG A 38 13.40 2.41 -13.52
C ARG A 38 12.20 2.90 -12.73
N LEU A 39 12.38 3.00 -11.43
CA LEU A 39 11.46 3.67 -10.52
C LEU A 39 11.65 5.19 -10.61
N GLN A 40 10.62 5.93 -10.23
CA GLN A 40 10.70 7.38 -10.08
C GLN A 40 11.54 7.78 -8.86
N TYR A 41 11.47 7.00 -7.78
CA TYR A 41 12.18 7.22 -6.52
C TYR A 41 12.93 5.96 -6.07
N PRO A 42 13.99 6.10 -5.26
CA PRO A 42 14.75 4.95 -4.77
C PRO A 42 13.90 3.98 -3.96
N ALA A 43 14.15 2.69 -4.12
CA ALA A 43 13.52 1.65 -3.31
C ALA A 43 13.99 1.73 -1.85
N ALA A 44 13.06 1.63 -0.91
CA ALA A 44 13.32 1.57 0.52
C ALA A 44 13.15 0.15 1.09
N VAL A 45 12.23 -0.66 0.52
CA VAL A 45 11.99 -2.04 0.94
C VAL A 45 11.61 -2.89 -0.28
N LEU A 46 11.95 -4.17 -0.22
CA LEU A 46 11.64 -5.19 -1.24
C LEU A 46 10.95 -6.39 -0.58
N LEU A 47 9.94 -6.96 -1.26
CA LEU A 47 9.28 -8.20 -0.88
C LEU A 47 9.09 -9.09 -2.12
N GLY A 48 9.65 -10.31 -2.10
CA GLY A 48 9.40 -11.32 -3.13
C GLY A 48 8.05 -12.01 -2.90
N MET A 49 7.25 -12.12 -3.95
CA MET A 49 5.98 -12.83 -3.95
C MET A 49 6.16 -14.19 -4.59
N MET A 50 6.20 -15.21 -3.75
CA MET A 50 6.35 -16.59 -4.19
C MET A 50 5.05 -17.13 -4.77
N GLY A 51 5.11 -17.71 -5.95
CA GLY A 51 4.02 -18.42 -6.58
C GLY A 51 3.88 -19.85 -6.06
N PRO A 52 2.83 -20.58 -6.49
CA PRO A 52 2.58 -21.96 -6.06
C PRO A 52 3.67 -22.94 -6.51
N THR A 53 4.45 -22.61 -7.51
CA THR A 53 5.55 -23.44 -8.04
C THR A 53 6.85 -23.29 -7.23
N GLY A 54 6.88 -22.44 -6.18
CA GLY A 54 8.08 -22.16 -5.38
C GLY A 54 9.05 -21.16 -6.03
N TYR A 55 8.72 -20.63 -7.22
CA TYR A 55 9.48 -19.53 -7.84
C TYR A 55 8.87 -18.17 -7.47
N CYS A 56 9.69 -17.14 -7.53
CA CYS A 56 9.21 -15.79 -7.30
C CYS A 56 8.56 -15.24 -8.59
N GLU A 57 7.26 -14.98 -8.54
CA GLU A 57 6.48 -14.51 -9.69
C GLU A 57 6.49 -12.99 -9.83
N SER A 58 6.66 -12.28 -8.73
CA SER A 58 6.71 -10.82 -8.71
C SER A 58 7.49 -10.30 -7.51
N VAL A 59 7.93 -9.06 -7.60
CA VAL A 59 8.50 -8.30 -6.48
C VAL A 59 7.62 -7.11 -6.18
N VAL A 60 7.38 -6.88 -4.89
CA VAL A 60 6.74 -5.66 -4.39
C VAL A 60 7.82 -4.75 -3.84
N ILE A 61 7.75 -3.49 -4.19
CA ILE A 61 8.74 -2.47 -3.88
C ILE A 61 8.02 -1.32 -3.18
N GLY A 62 8.47 -0.98 -1.98
CA GLY A 62 8.11 0.29 -1.34
C GLY A 62 9.23 1.30 -1.55
N ASP A 63 8.89 2.50 -1.97
CA ASP A 63 9.88 3.53 -2.24
C ASP A 63 9.98 4.60 -1.13
N THR A 64 10.85 5.58 -1.35
CA THR A 64 11.12 6.68 -0.41
C THR A 64 10.04 7.76 -0.42
N ARG A 65 9.00 7.64 -1.26
CA ARG A 65 7.89 8.60 -1.39
C ARG A 65 6.52 7.97 -1.17
N GLY A 66 6.47 6.77 -0.58
CA GLY A 66 5.20 6.13 -0.23
C GLY A 66 4.53 5.39 -1.38
N ASN A 67 5.21 5.22 -2.52
CA ASN A 67 4.68 4.37 -3.57
C ASN A 67 4.95 2.91 -3.25
N VAL A 68 3.95 2.07 -3.52
CA VAL A 68 4.04 0.62 -3.48
C VAL A 68 3.82 0.11 -4.89
N ILE A 69 4.84 -0.53 -5.45
CA ILE A 69 4.92 -0.91 -6.86
C ILE A 69 5.15 -2.41 -6.95
N ARG A 70 4.37 -3.11 -7.76
CA ARG A 70 4.52 -4.54 -8.01
C ARG A 70 4.99 -4.77 -9.45
N LEU A 71 6.12 -5.46 -9.60
CA LEU A 71 6.69 -5.82 -10.89
C LEU A 71 6.69 -7.34 -11.06
N SER A 72 6.37 -7.80 -12.29
CA SER A 72 6.49 -9.23 -12.64
C SER A 72 7.94 -9.70 -12.69
N LEU A 73 8.19 -10.97 -12.45
CA LEU A 73 9.46 -11.60 -12.75
C LEU A 73 9.27 -12.67 -13.86
N PRO A 74 10.23 -12.86 -14.73
CA PRO A 74 11.56 -12.21 -14.78
C PRO A 74 11.62 -10.90 -15.57
N ARG A 75 10.50 -10.41 -16.13
CA ARG A 75 10.49 -9.31 -17.11
C ARG A 75 10.52 -7.92 -16.49
N LEU A 76 10.21 -7.79 -15.20
CA LEU A 76 10.04 -6.51 -14.51
C LEU A 76 8.97 -5.60 -15.16
N GLU A 77 7.88 -6.19 -15.64
CA GLU A 77 6.72 -5.44 -16.16
C GLU A 77 5.87 -4.95 -14.99
N LEU A 78 5.36 -3.73 -15.07
CA LEU A 78 4.48 -3.16 -14.05
C LEU A 78 3.16 -3.93 -14.00
N LEU A 79 2.83 -4.50 -12.85
CA LEU A 79 1.57 -5.20 -12.60
C LEU A 79 0.54 -4.28 -11.94
N ASP A 80 0.95 -3.57 -10.90
CA ASP A 80 0.15 -2.57 -10.21
C ASP A 80 1.04 -1.57 -9.45
N ALA A 81 0.46 -0.42 -9.09
CA ALA A 81 1.08 0.59 -8.26
C ALA A 81 0.01 1.36 -7.48
N CYS A 82 0.32 1.74 -6.26
CA CYS A 82 -0.49 2.67 -5.48
C CYS A 82 0.41 3.62 -4.69
N GLU A 83 -0.10 4.82 -4.40
CA GLU A 83 0.51 5.81 -3.54
C GLU A 83 -0.22 5.82 -2.19
N THR A 84 0.52 5.83 -1.08
CA THR A 84 -0.02 5.86 0.27
C THR A 84 0.03 7.27 0.87
N SER A 85 0.85 7.50 1.89
CA SER A 85 0.92 8.77 2.63
C SER A 85 1.97 9.77 2.09
N GLY A 86 2.75 9.41 1.09
CA GLY A 86 3.93 10.17 0.66
C GLY A 86 5.16 9.99 1.56
N SER A 87 5.08 9.15 2.60
CA SER A 87 6.16 8.84 3.54
C SER A 87 6.93 7.59 3.13
N VAL A 88 8.20 7.50 3.53
CA VAL A 88 9.07 6.35 3.21
C VAL A 88 8.43 5.03 3.65
N ILE A 89 8.29 4.07 2.76
CA ILE A 89 7.84 2.72 3.11
C ILE A 89 8.98 1.99 3.82
N ARG A 90 8.72 1.52 5.04
CA ARG A 90 9.70 0.83 5.89
C ARG A 90 9.52 -0.67 5.95
N SER A 91 8.30 -1.13 5.84
CA SER A 91 7.97 -2.56 5.95
C SER A 91 6.85 -2.94 5.00
N ILE A 92 6.97 -4.09 4.36
CA ILE A 92 5.92 -4.72 3.58
C ILE A 92 5.82 -6.17 4.01
N CYS A 93 4.60 -6.64 4.26
CA CYS A 93 4.32 -8.02 4.62
C CYS A 93 3.11 -8.51 3.83
N ARG A 94 3.15 -9.77 3.36
CA ARG A 94 1.99 -10.44 2.78
C ARG A 94 1.04 -10.85 3.91
N VAL A 95 -0.25 -10.64 3.75
CA VAL A 95 -1.26 -11.15 4.69
C VAL A 95 -1.31 -12.68 4.56
N SER A 96 -1.22 -13.38 5.69
CA SER A 96 -1.40 -14.83 5.74
C SER A 96 -2.72 -15.21 5.07
N ASN A 97 -2.73 -16.30 4.33
CA ASN A 97 -3.91 -16.82 3.62
C ASN A 97 -4.48 -15.93 2.48
N SER A 98 -3.79 -14.86 2.08
CA SER A 98 -4.17 -14.05 0.93
C SER A 98 -3.03 -13.98 -0.09
N SER A 99 -3.34 -14.19 -1.38
CA SER A 99 -2.36 -14.03 -2.45
C SER A 99 -2.08 -12.58 -2.81
N ASP A 100 -3.06 -11.68 -2.60
CA ASP A 100 -3.03 -10.33 -3.16
C ASP A 100 -3.08 -9.21 -2.11
N ARG A 101 -3.26 -9.54 -0.82
CA ARG A 101 -3.28 -8.52 0.24
C ARG A 101 -1.91 -8.32 0.88
N LEU A 102 -1.54 -7.07 1.04
CA LEU A 102 -0.29 -6.62 1.66
C LEU A 102 -0.57 -5.70 2.84
N LEU A 103 0.19 -5.82 3.89
CA LEU A 103 0.32 -4.81 4.94
C LEU A 103 1.59 -4.01 4.68
N VAL A 104 1.45 -2.69 4.71
CA VAL A 104 2.52 -1.75 4.39
C VAL A 104 2.65 -0.75 5.52
N GLY A 105 3.84 -0.64 6.10
CA GLY A 105 4.16 0.32 7.16
C GLY A 105 5.08 1.42 6.68
N ASP A 106 4.80 2.65 7.07
CA ASP A 106 5.57 3.81 6.66
C ASP A 106 6.30 4.51 7.84
N ASP A 107 7.12 5.49 7.49
CA ASP A 107 7.94 6.28 8.41
C ASP A 107 7.11 7.20 9.31
N SER A 108 5.86 7.51 8.91
CA SER A 108 4.93 8.35 9.67
C SER A 108 4.02 7.55 10.62
N GLY A 109 4.28 6.26 10.79
CA GLY A 109 3.53 5.39 11.70
C GLY A 109 2.24 4.81 11.14
N HIS A 110 1.94 5.01 9.85
CA HIS A 110 0.76 4.45 9.24
C HIS A 110 0.97 2.98 8.84
N VAL A 111 -0.06 2.19 9.00
CA VAL A 111 -0.15 0.82 8.49
C VAL A 111 -1.33 0.71 7.54
N TRP A 112 -1.04 0.41 6.30
CA TRP A 112 -1.97 0.32 5.19
C TRP A 112 -2.24 -1.13 4.83
N LEU A 113 -3.48 -1.44 4.49
CA LEU A 113 -3.87 -2.65 3.78
C LEU A 113 -3.98 -2.32 2.29
N ILE A 114 -3.26 -3.05 1.45
CA ILE A 114 -3.28 -2.89 0.00
C ILE A 114 -3.75 -4.20 -0.62
N GLY A 115 -4.63 -4.12 -1.63
CA GLY A 115 -5.13 -5.29 -2.36
C GLY A 115 -6.22 -4.91 -3.34
N ARG A 116 -6.43 -5.74 -4.36
CA ARG A 116 -7.45 -5.50 -5.41
C ARG A 116 -8.88 -5.53 -4.88
N ASP A 117 -9.13 -6.29 -3.83
CA ASP A 117 -10.41 -6.43 -3.15
C ASP A 117 -10.59 -5.44 -1.99
N VAL A 118 -9.62 -4.54 -1.79
CA VAL A 118 -9.69 -3.47 -0.80
C VAL A 118 -10.30 -2.22 -1.44
N PRO A 119 -11.22 -1.50 -0.77
CA PRO A 119 -11.78 -0.25 -1.28
C PRO A 119 -10.69 0.73 -1.72
N ASN A 120 -10.79 1.27 -2.94
CA ASN A 120 -9.78 2.15 -3.56
C ASN A 120 -8.38 1.52 -3.67
N ASN A 121 -8.26 0.17 -3.58
CA ASN A 121 -7.03 -0.63 -3.55
C ASN A 121 -6.15 -0.43 -2.32
N PHE A 122 -6.47 0.49 -1.39
CA PHE A 122 -5.75 0.69 -0.13
C PHE A 122 -6.67 1.22 0.98
N LEU A 123 -6.38 0.83 2.22
CA LEU A 123 -7.12 1.22 3.42
C LEU A 123 -6.14 1.47 4.56
N LEU A 124 -6.24 2.62 5.24
CA LEU A 124 -5.50 2.87 6.48
C LEU A 124 -6.12 2.04 7.62
N LEU A 125 -5.34 1.10 8.17
CA LEU A 125 -5.75 0.27 9.30
C LEU A 125 -5.41 0.91 10.64
N PHE A 126 -4.15 1.34 10.79
CA PHE A 126 -3.60 1.85 12.05
C PHE A 126 -2.77 3.10 11.81
N LYS A 127 -2.68 3.91 12.87
CA LYS A 127 -1.73 4.99 12.98
C LYS A 127 -1.07 4.91 14.35
N HIS A 128 0.24 4.78 14.37
CA HIS A 128 1.10 4.84 15.55
C HIS A 128 1.84 6.16 15.61
N ASP A 129 2.35 6.51 16.79
CA ASP A 129 3.06 7.78 16.98
C ASP A 129 4.50 7.75 16.43
N GLU A 130 5.07 6.55 16.24
CA GLU A 130 6.42 6.35 15.74
C GLU A 130 6.43 5.54 14.44
N CYS A 131 7.55 5.61 13.71
CA CYS A 131 7.73 4.91 12.45
C CYS A 131 7.51 3.39 12.57
N ILE A 132 6.94 2.78 11.53
CA ILE A 132 6.75 1.34 11.45
C ILE A 132 8.03 0.68 10.95
N THR A 133 8.74 -0.01 11.83
CA THR A 133 10.01 -0.66 11.49
C THR A 133 9.84 -2.08 10.98
N SER A 134 8.78 -2.79 11.41
CA SER A 134 8.50 -4.16 10.98
C SER A 134 7.01 -4.48 11.11
N ILE A 135 6.50 -5.23 10.15
CA ILE A 135 5.17 -5.86 10.19
C ILE A 135 5.36 -7.34 9.90
N ARG A 136 4.67 -8.20 10.65
CA ARG A 136 4.61 -9.64 10.43
C ARG A 136 3.19 -10.12 10.57
N THR A 137 2.83 -11.12 9.79
CA THR A 137 1.56 -11.83 9.93
C THR A 137 1.84 -13.31 10.15
N GLN A 138 1.16 -13.89 11.12
CA GLN A 138 1.21 -15.31 11.34
C GLN A 138 -0.19 -15.77 11.74
N ASP A 139 -0.74 -16.74 11.00
CA ASP A 139 -2.11 -17.22 11.17
C ASP A 139 -3.12 -16.06 11.16
N ASN A 140 -3.78 -15.79 12.29
CA ASN A 140 -4.75 -14.69 12.44
C ASN A 140 -4.17 -13.48 13.19
N GLU A 141 -2.86 -13.45 13.46
CA GLU A 141 -2.21 -12.39 14.22
C GLU A 141 -1.41 -11.45 13.33
N ILE A 142 -1.53 -10.14 13.60
CA ILE A 142 -0.65 -9.10 13.05
C ILE A 142 0.24 -8.60 14.18
N THR A 143 1.54 -8.66 13.97
CA THR A 143 2.53 -8.07 14.87
C THR A 143 3.16 -6.85 14.20
N ILE A 144 3.10 -5.69 14.85
CA ILE A 144 3.65 -4.42 14.38
C ILE A 144 4.73 -3.95 15.36
N GLN A 145 5.90 -3.62 14.83
CA GLN A 145 6.94 -2.90 15.57
C GLN A 145 6.90 -1.42 15.16
N SER A 146 6.59 -0.54 16.11
CA SER A 146 6.62 0.91 15.94
C SER A 146 7.58 1.50 16.95
N GLY A 147 8.67 2.09 16.49
CA GLY A 147 9.78 2.47 17.34
C GLY A 147 10.27 1.32 18.21
N TRP A 148 10.26 1.49 19.53
CA TRP A 148 10.62 0.47 20.52
C TRP A 148 9.44 -0.39 20.99
N SER A 149 8.20 -0.03 20.62
CA SER A 149 6.97 -0.69 21.05
C SER A 149 6.56 -1.78 20.08
N LYS A 150 6.02 -2.87 20.62
CA LYS A 150 5.50 -3.99 19.85
C LYS A 150 4.00 -4.13 20.12
N TYR A 151 3.20 -4.20 19.07
CA TYR A 151 1.75 -4.30 19.11
C TYR A 151 1.30 -5.59 18.46
N HIS A 152 0.26 -6.20 19.03
CA HIS A 152 -0.35 -7.42 18.55
C HIS A 152 -1.83 -7.17 18.29
N TYR A 153 -2.30 -7.57 17.12
CA TYR A 153 -3.68 -7.38 16.70
C TYR A 153 -4.23 -8.68 16.13
N ASP A 154 -5.49 -8.98 16.45
CA ASP A 154 -6.25 -10.03 15.81
C ASP A 154 -6.75 -9.55 14.43
N TRP A 155 -6.45 -10.30 13.37
CA TRP A 155 -6.79 -9.94 12.00
C TRP A 155 -8.30 -9.82 11.78
N GLU A 156 -9.09 -10.80 12.27
CA GLU A 156 -10.55 -10.79 12.12
C GLU A 156 -11.18 -9.61 12.84
N GLY A 157 -10.75 -9.31 14.06
CA GLY A 157 -11.19 -8.16 14.83
C GLY A 157 -10.89 -6.83 14.15
N VAL A 158 -9.69 -6.70 13.57
CA VAL A 158 -9.27 -5.51 12.81
C VAL A 158 -10.12 -5.33 11.55
N MET A 159 -10.32 -6.39 10.78
CA MET A 159 -11.13 -6.34 9.56
C MET A 159 -12.59 -5.98 9.87
N LYS A 160 -13.19 -6.61 10.85
CA LYS A 160 -14.56 -6.31 11.29
C LYS A 160 -14.71 -4.85 11.70
N SER A 161 -13.84 -4.33 12.55
CA SER A 161 -13.92 -2.94 13.04
C SER A 161 -13.73 -1.90 11.93
N ASN A 162 -12.92 -2.20 10.90
CA ASN A 162 -12.74 -1.32 9.76
C ASN A 162 -13.89 -1.40 8.76
N PHE A 163 -14.50 -2.57 8.56
CA PHE A 163 -15.73 -2.71 7.78
C PHE A 163 -16.89 -1.91 8.40
N ASP A 164 -17.14 -2.08 9.68
CA ASP A 164 -18.18 -1.35 10.41
C ASP A 164 -17.97 0.17 10.32
N ARG A 165 -16.73 0.64 10.40
CA ARG A 165 -16.38 2.06 10.27
C ARG A 165 -16.63 2.60 8.88
N ASN A 166 -16.30 1.84 7.83
CA ASN A 166 -16.55 2.22 6.44
C ASN A 166 -18.04 2.23 6.12
N GLU A 167 -18.80 1.25 6.60
CA GLU A 167 -20.25 1.22 6.44
C GLU A 167 -20.93 2.43 7.09
N LEU A 168 -20.52 2.78 8.32
CA LEU A 168 -20.99 3.97 9.02
C LEU A 168 -20.64 5.27 8.29
N PHE A 169 -19.46 5.34 7.65
CA PHE A 169 -19.05 6.48 6.84
C PHE A 169 -19.90 6.60 5.57
N HIS A 170 -20.15 5.49 4.87
CA HIS A 170 -21.03 5.46 3.71
C HIS A 170 -22.47 5.84 4.06
N GLN A 171 -23.02 5.34 5.15
CA GLN A 171 -24.36 5.71 5.62
C GLN A 171 -24.44 7.22 5.91
N LYS A 172 -23.45 7.79 6.59
CA LYS A 172 -23.39 9.25 6.84
C LYS A 172 -23.28 10.07 5.56
N GLN A 173 -22.57 9.60 4.55
CA GLN A 173 -22.50 10.26 3.24
C GLN A 173 -23.86 10.23 2.51
N ILE A 174 -24.52 9.06 2.49
CA ILE A 174 -25.87 8.92 1.91
C ILE A 174 -26.87 9.84 2.62
N GLU A 175 -26.86 9.89 3.95
CA GLU A 175 -27.71 10.80 4.71
C GLU A 175 -27.44 12.28 4.39
N ARG A 176 -26.17 12.69 4.25
CA ARG A 176 -25.80 14.05 3.86
C ARG A 176 -26.29 14.39 2.46
N THR A 177 -26.15 13.47 1.51
CA THR A 177 -26.65 13.63 0.13
C THR A 177 -28.17 13.75 0.10
N ASN A 178 -28.88 12.90 0.85
CA ASN A 178 -30.33 12.94 0.94
C ASN A 178 -30.84 14.23 1.63
N ARG A 179 -30.15 14.72 2.66
CA ARG A 179 -30.46 16.03 3.29
C ARG A 179 -30.25 17.18 2.31
N ARG A 180 -29.18 17.15 1.50
CA ARG A 180 -28.93 18.16 0.45
C ARG A 180 -30.04 18.15 -0.61
N ALA A 181 -30.43 16.97 -1.11
CA ALA A 181 -31.50 16.81 -2.06
C ALA A 181 -32.84 17.38 -1.53
N LYS A 182 -33.22 17.04 -0.29
CA LYS A 182 -34.44 17.58 0.36
C LYS A 182 -34.40 19.10 0.56
N LEU A 183 -33.22 19.69 0.82
CA LEU A 183 -33.08 21.14 0.95
C LEU A 183 -33.22 21.84 -0.41
N LEU A 184 -32.73 21.23 -1.48
CA LEU A 184 -32.89 21.75 -2.85
C LEU A 184 -34.37 21.69 -3.30
N GLU A 185 -35.07 20.59 -3.01
CA GLU A 185 -36.50 20.44 -3.28
C GLU A 185 -37.36 21.51 -2.54
N ARG A 186 -37.03 21.80 -1.26
CA ARG A 186 -37.79 22.76 -0.43
C ARG A 186 -37.57 24.22 -0.79
N LYS A 187 -36.45 24.60 -1.39
CA LYS A 187 -36.08 26.01 -1.62
C LYS A 187 -36.23 26.48 -3.06
N GLY A 188 -36.67 25.60 -3.98
CA GLY A 188 -36.73 25.97 -5.40
C GLY A 188 -35.36 26.45 -5.90
N SER A 189 -35.13 26.48 -7.18
CA SER A 189 -33.84 26.79 -7.80
C SER A 189 -33.38 28.24 -7.55
N ASN A 190 -32.97 28.56 -6.34
CA ASN A 190 -32.26 29.82 -6.04
C ASN A 190 -30.77 29.58 -6.33
N SER A 191 -30.31 30.09 -7.47
CA SER A 191 -28.95 29.86 -8.03
C SER A 191 -27.80 30.16 -7.05
N ALA A 192 -28.00 31.06 -6.10
CA ALA A 192 -27.01 31.41 -5.07
C ALA A 192 -26.75 30.26 -4.06
N LEU A 193 -27.75 29.41 -3.80
CA LEU A 193 -27.64 28.30 -2.85
C LEU A 193 -27.00 27.09 -3.49
N VAL A 194 -27.17 26.90 -4.79
CA VAL A 194 -26.51 25.86 -5.57
C VAL A 194 -25.00 26.12 -5.62
N ALA A 195 -24.58 27.36 -5.82
CA ALA A 195 -23.17 27.75 -5.82
C ALA A 195 -22.47 27.53 -4.47
N MET A 196 -23.18 27.64 -3.33
CA MET A 196 -22.61 27.31 -2.01
C MET A 196 -22.48 25.81 -1.72
N LEU A 197 -23.20 24.96 -2.45
CA LEU A 197 -23.17 23.51 -2.27
C LEU A 197 -22.11 22.84 -3.15
N ASP A 198 -21.61 23.54 -4.18
CA ASP A 198 -20.57 23.08 -5.10
C ASP A 198 -19.13 23.41 -4.65
N LEU A 199 -18.96 23.99 -3.46
CA LEU A 199 -17.63 24.17 -2.88
C LEU A 199 -17.01 22.81 -2.59
N PRO A 200 -15.78 22.55 -3.06
CA PRO A 200 -15.08 21.32 -2.78
C PRO A 200 -14.92 21.17 -1.26
N MET A 201 -15.33 20.03 -0.74
CA MET A 201 -15.07 19.66 0.64
C MET A 201 -13.56 19.55 0.82
N ILE A 202 -12.99 20.52 1.54
CA ILE A 202 -11.61 20.46 1.99
C ILE A 202 -11.48 19.22 2.87
N SER A 203 -10.65 18.29 2.40
CA SER A 203 -10.24 17.04 3.08
C SER A 203 -9.42 17.32 4.31
#